data_8454905cbe4fb16a1406f99e301710ae
#
_entry.id   8454905cbe4fb16a1406f99e301710ae
#
_cell.length_a   1.000
_cell.length_b   1.000
_cell.length_c   1.000
_cell.angle_alpha   90.00
_cell.angle_beta   90.00
_cell.angle_gamma   90.00
#
_symmetry.space_group_name_H-M   'P 1'
#
loop_
_entity.id
_entity.type
_entity.pdbx_description
1 polymer ?
#
loop_
_entity_poly.entity_id
_entity_poly.type
_entity_poly.pdbx_seq_one_letter_code
_entity_poly.pdbx_strand_id
1 'polypeptide(L)'
;EPTNHLDIEAIDWLEKFLKDYKGAALIISHDRYFLDNVVNRIFHIENLKLNIYNTNYTNFMTRRKKELEIYKKHFEDQQKEIKRKEEIISRFMNYGGSRYIKQAKSRQKILDKMKIMTKPTDQKKTRIRFEPRIKSGRDVLRVESLEKSFGEFRLLKEINFNIYRGEKVGLIGANGI
;
A
#
# COMPACT_ATOMS: atom_id res chain seq x y z
N GLU A 1 -2.40 -14.80 9.13
CA GLU A 1 -3.49 -14.27 8.26
C GLU A 1 -4.80 -14.98 8.60
N PRO A 2 -5.50 -14.53 9.64
CA PRO A 2 -6.70 -15.22 10.11
C PRO A 2 -7.89 -15.10 9.16
N THR A 3 -7.88 -14.16 8.25
CA THR A 3 -8.97 -13.91 7.28
C THR A 3 -8.86 -14.74 6.01
N ASN A 4 -7.75 -15.42 5.78
CA ASN A 4 -7.58 -16.28 4.63
C ASN A 4 -8.48 -17.52 4.77
N HIS A 5 -9.21 -17.83 3.72
CA HIS A 5 -10.11 -19.00 3.65
C HIS A 5 -11.32 -18.98 4.60
N LEU A 6 -11.60 -17.88 5.29
CA LEU A 6 -12.83 -17.69 6.04
C LEU A 6 -13.91 -17.06 5.16
N ASP A 7 -15.15 -17.48 5.36
CA ASP A 7 -16.32 -16.80 4.81
C ASP A 7 -16.66 -15.54 5.62
N ILE A 8 -17.64 -14.78 5.15
CA ILE A 8 -18.03 -13.51 5.75
C ILE A 8 -18.53 -13.72 7.18
N GLU A 9 -19.28 -14.78 7.42
CA GLU A 9 -19.85 -15.08 8.76
C GLU A 9 -18.75 -15.41 9.77
N ALA A 10 -17.76 -16.20 9.36
CA ALA A 10 -16.61 -16.54 10.20
C ALA A 10 -15.71 -15.31 10.49
N ILE A 11 -15.56 -14.41 9.51
CA ILE A 11 -14.82 -13.14 9.70
C ILE A 11 -15.57 -12.27 10.71
N ASP A 12 -16.89 -12.09 10.58
CA ASP A 12 -17.72 -11.31 11.51
C ASP A 12 -17.68 -11.87 12.93
N TRP A 13 -17.72 -13.19 13.05
CA TRP A 13 -17.56 -13.85 14.35
C TRP A 13 -16.20 -13.57 14.97
N LEU A 14 -15.12 -13.69 14.17
CA LEU A 14 -13.75 -13.46 14.61
C LEU A 14 -13.53 -11.99 15.03
N GLU A 15 -14.09 -11.03 14.30
CA GLU A 15 -14.05 -9.61 14.67
C GLU A 15 -14.70 -9.36 16.04
N LYS A 16 -15.89 -9.91 16.26
CA LYS A 16 -16.60 -9.79 17.55
C LYS A 16 -15.80 -10.43 18.68
N PHE A 17 -15.30 -11.64 18.45
CA PHE A 17 -14.48 -12.35 19.44
C PHE A 17 -13.24 -11.52 19.84
N LEU A 18 -12.50 -10.98 18.86
CA LEU A 18 -11.29 -10.21 19.12
C LEU A 18 -11.56 -8.84 19.77
N LYS A 19 -12.69 -8.21 19.48
CA LYS A 19 -13.10 -6.96 20.17
C LYS A 19 -13.37 -7.19 21.65
N ASP A 20 -13.97 -8.32 22.00
CA ASP A 20 -14.30 -8.66 23.38
C ASP A 20 -13.15 -9.33 24.15
N TYR A 21 -12.11 -9.78 23.42
CA TYR A 21 -10.98 -10.46 24.00
C TYR A 21 -10.16 -9.56 24.93
N LYS A 22 -10.01 -9.97 26.19
CA LYS A 22 -9.33 -9.18 27.23
C LYS A 22 -7.80 -9.33 27.25
N GLY A 23 -7.27 -10.30 26.51
CA GLY A 23 -5.83 -10.52 26.38
C GLY A 23 -5.19 -9.67 25.30
N ALA A 24 -3.88 -9.82 25.10
CA ALA A 24 -3.17 -9.21 23.99
C ALA A 24 -3.19 -10.13 22.77
N ALA A 25 -3.46 -9.57 21.59
CA ALA A 25 -3.41 -10.28 20.33
C ALA A 25 -2.47 -9.57 19.35
N LEU A 26 -1.59 -10.33 18.70
CA LEU A 26 -0.77 -9.86 17.59
C LEU A 26 -1.32 -10.46 16.29
N ILE A 27 -1.78 -9.60 15.40
CA ILE A 27 -2.48 -9.99 14.17
C ILE A 27 -1.67 -9.56 12.96
N ILE A 28 -1.51 -10.47 12.01
CA ILE A 28 -0.95 -10.18 10.68
C ILE A 28 -2.08 -10.45 9.68
N SER A 29 -2.49 -9.43 8.93
CA SER A 29 -3.52 -9.56 7.90
C SER A 29 -3.29 -8.55 6.78
N HIS A 30 -3.74 -8.91 5.59
CA HIS A 30 -3.84 -8.00 4.43
C HIS A 30 -5.24 -7.40 4.28
N ASP A 31 -6.20 -7.89 5.05
CA ASP A 31 -7.55 -7.37 5.08
C ASP A 31 -7.60 -6.05 5.86
N ARG A 32 -7.78 -4.96 5.11
CA ARG A 32 -7.80 -3.61 5.66
C ARG A 32 -9.03 -3.34 6.50
N TYR A 33 -10.16 -3.89 6.10
CA TYR A 33 -11.42 -3.72 6.82
C TYR A 33 -11.37 -4.42 8.17
N PHE A 34 -10.91 -5.66 8.18
CA PHE A 34 -10.68 -6.42 9.40
C PHE A 34 -9.72 -5.72 10.36
N LEU A 35 -8.57 -5.25 9.85
CA LEU A 35 -7.61 -4.51 10.69
C LEU A 35 -8.20 -3.22 11.25
N ASP A 36 -8.98 -2.49 10.44
CA ASP A 36 -9.57 -1.21 10.87
C ASP A 36 -10.57 -1.39 12.02
N ASN A 37 -11.30 -2.51 12.03
CA ASN A 37 -12.30 -2.83 13.01
C ASN A 37 -11.75 -3.42 14.33
N VAL A 38 -10.61 -4.12 14.25
CA VAL A 38 -10.11 -4.95 15.37
C VAL A 38 -8.91 -4.33 16.07
N VAL A 39 -8.00 -3.65 15.34
CA VAL A 39 -6.74 -3.22 15.93
C VAL A 39 -6.78 -1.77 16.40
N ASN A 40 -6.14 -1.51 17.54
CA ASN A 40 -5.94 -0.18 18.11
C ASN A 40 -4.49 0.30 18.03
N ARG A 41 -3.57 -0.56 17.56
CA ARG A 41 -2.15 -0.27 17.41
C ARG A 41 -1.61 -0.96 16.17
N ILE A 42 -0.80 -0.24 15.36
CA ILE A 42 -0.17 -0.76 14.17
C ILE A 42 1.35 -0.80 14.36
N PHE A 43 1.94 -1.93 14.06
CA PHE A 43 3.38 -2.13 13.94
C PHE A 43 3.74 -2.15 12.47
N HIS A 44 4.38 -1.07 12.01
CA HIS A 44 4.79 -0.92 10.61
C HIS A 44 6.29 -1.12 10.49
N ILE A 45 6.69 -2.20 9.80
CA ILE A 45 8.10 -2.52 9.56
C ILE A 45 8.48 -1.99 8.17
N GLU A 46 9.44 -1.08 8.14
CA GLU A 46 9.96 -0.52 6.90
C GLU A 46 11.44 -0.16 7.06
N ASN A 47 12.26 -0.45 6.05
CA ASN A 47 13.69 -0.17 6.05
C ASN A 47 14.41 -0.67 7.33
N LEU A 48 14.13 -1.89 7.76
CA LEU A 48 14.67 -2.54 8.96
C LEU A 48 14.34 -1.78 10.28
N LYS A 49 13.33 -0.95 10.27
CA LYS A 49 12.85 -0.21 11.44
C LYS A 49 11.40 -0.53 11.73
N LEU A 50 11.08 -0.60 13.02
CA LEU A 50 9.72 -0.74 13.50
C LEU A 50 9.19 0.63 13.90
N ASN A 51 8.13 1.06 13.24
CA ASN A 51 7.38 2.26 13.60
C ASN A 51 6.06 1.86 14.24
N ILE A 52 5.73 2.46 15.38
CA ILE A 52 4.54 2.13 16.16
C ILE A 52 3.54 3.27 16.05
N TYR A 53 2.31 2.96 15.67
CA TYR A 53 1.20 3.89 15.57
C TYR A 53 0.06 3.43 16.48
N ASN A 54 -0.31 4.22 17.47
CA ASN A 54 -1.44 3.95 18.37
C ASN A 54 -2.74 4.43 17.71
N THR A 55 -3.20 3.69 16.72
CA THR A 55 -4.38 4.03 15.92
C THR A 55 -4.85 2.82 15.09
N ASN A 56 -6.05 2.91 14.49
CA ASN A 56 -6.57 1.96 13.51
C ASN A 56 -5.88 2.09 12.14
N TYR A 57 -6.20 1.20 11.22
CA TYR A 57 -5.54 1.10 9.91
C TYR A 57 -5.78 2.34 9.04
N THR A 58 -7.00 2.87 8.97
CA THR A 58 -7.35 4.04 8.15
C THR A 58 -6.59 5.29 8.58
N ASN A 59 -6.54 5.55 9.89
CA ASN A 59 -5.78 6.68 10.43
C ASN A 59 -4.27 6.50 10.26
N PHE A 60 -3.76 5.27 10.42
CA PHE A 60 -2.36 4.95 10.11
C PHE A 60 -2.02 5.31 8.66
N MET A 61 -2.83 4.87 7.69
CA MET A 61 -2.59 5.16 6.27
C MET A 61 -2.60 6.66 5.97
N THR A 62 -3.51 7.40 6.61
CA THR A 62 -3.60 8.86 6.48
C THR A 62 -2.34 9.55 7.03
N ARG A 63 -1.89 9.15 8.22
CA ARG A 63 -0.64 9.67 8.82
C ARG A 63 0.56 9.33 7.96
N ARG A 64 0.66 8.07 7.53
CA ARG A 64 1.77 7.58 6.70
C ARG A 64 1.88 8.36 5.38
N LYS A 65 0.75 8.65 4.74
CA LYS A 65 0.71 9.47 3.53
C LYS A 65 1.28 10.87 3.78
N LYS A 66 0.84 11.53 4.85
CA LYS A 66 1.36 12.86 5.23
C LYS A 66 2.85 12.83 5.55
N GLU A 67 3.32 11.85 6.30
CA GLU A 67 4.75 11.68 6.63
C GLU A 67 5.60 11.51 5.36
N LEU A 68 5.13 10.72 4.40
CA LEU A 68 5.80 10.54 3.11
C LEU A 68 5.83 11.83 2.28
N GLU A 69 4.75 12.60 2.26
CA GLU A 69 4.69 13.90 1.57
C GLU A 69 5.68 14.90 2.19
N ILE A 70 5.73 14.99 3.51
CA ILE A 70 6.69 15.83 4.23
C ILE A 70 8.12 15.38 3.95
N TYR A 71 8.38 14.07 4.02
CA TYR A 71 9.71 13.51 3.74
C TYR A 71 10.16 13.81 2.31
N LYS A 72 9.28 13.66 1.31
CA LYS A 72 9.56 14.00 -0.08
C LYS A 72 9.93 15.48 -0.23
N LYS A 73 9.16 16.37 0.38
CA LYS A 73 9.44 17.81 0.36
C LYS A 73 10.81 18.12 0.95
N HIS A 74 11.11 17.58 2.14
CA HIS A 74 12.44 17.79 2.78
C HIS A 74 13.58 17.24 1.92
N PHE A 75 13.39 16.09 1.27
CA PHE A 75 14.37 15.53 0.36
C PHE A 75 14.60 16.47 -0.84
N GLU A 76 13.54 16.96 -1.48
CA GLU A 76 13.64 17.89 -2.62
C GLU A 76 14.33 19.20 -2.23
N ASP A 77 13.99 19.75 -1.05
CA ASP A 77 14.61 20.99 -0.54
C ASP A 77 16.09 20.77 -0.24
N GLN A 78 16.46 19.63 0.35
CA GLN A 78 17.85 19.27 0.57
C GLN A 78 18.61 19.12 -0.76
N GLN A 79 18.03 18.49 -1.77
CA GLN A 79 18.66 18.34 -3.09
C GLN A 79 18.91 19.70 -3.75
N LYS A 80 17.96 20.63 -3.65
CA LYS A 80 18.14 22.01 -4.14
C LYS A 80 19.27 22.72 -3.40
N GLU A 81 19.34 22.54 -2.08
CA GLU A 81 20.41 23.15 -1.26
C GLU A 81 21.79 22.58 -1.60
N ILE A 82 21.90 21.26 -1.77
CA ILE A 82 23.14 20.59 -2.19
C ILE A 82 23.58 21.17 -3.55
N LYS A 83 22.69 21.17 -4.54
CA LYS A 83 22.99 21.70 -5.87
C LYS A 83 23.48 23.16 -5.83
N ARG A 84 22.80 24.00 -5.05
CA ARG A 84 23.23 25.41 -4.86
C ARG A 84 24.62 25.52 -4.24
N LYS A 85 24.93 24.68 -3.25
CA LYS A 85 26.27 24.66 -2.61
C LYS A 85 27.35 24.20 -3.60
N GLU A 86 27.06 23.17 -4.40
CA GLU A 86 27.96 22.69 -5.46
C GLU A 86 28.24 23.75 -6.51
N GLU A 87 27.21 24.49 -6.95
CA GLU A 87 27.36 25.58 -7.89
C GLU A 87 28.22 26.72 -7.33
N ILE A 88 28.09 27.03 -6.04
CA ILE A 88 28.94 28.05 -5.38
C ILE A 88 30.38 27.55 -5.32
N ILE A 89 30.60 26.29 -4.91
CA ILE A 89 31.94 25.70 -4.84
C ILE A 89 32.60 25.71 -6.22
N SER A 90 31.87 25.31 -7.26
CA SER A 90 32.35 25.33 -8.63
C SER A 90 32.77 26.74 -9.09
N ARG A 91 31.93 27.76 -8.80
CA ARG A 91 32.28 29.17 -9.12
C ARG A 91 33.58 29.61 -8.44
N PHE A 92 33.75 29.31 -7.14
CA PHE A 92 34.98 29.65 -6.43
C PHE A 92 36.21 28.91 -6.97
N MET A 93 36.05 27.66 -7.41
CA MET A 93 37.13 26.93 -8.07
C MET A 93 37.53 27.57 -9.42
N ASN A 94 36.53 28.02 -10.18
CA ASN A 94 36.75 28.63 -11.53
C ASN A 94 37.36 30.04 -11.44
N TYR A 95 37.14 30.82 -10.36
CA TYR A 95 37.78 32.13 -10.20
C TYR A 95 39.29 32.03 -10.05
N GLY A 96 39.84 30.88 -9.66
CA GLY A 96 41.27 30.68 -9.42
C GLY A 96 41.79 31.49 -8.23
N GLY A 97 43.10 31.39 -8.01
CA GLY A 97 43.78 32.08 -6.89
C GLY A 97 43.64 31.32 -5.56
N SER A 98 44.69 31.36 -4.77
CA SER A 98 44.85 30.56 -3.54
C SER A 98 43.73 30.79 -2.49
N ARG A 99 43.24 32.04 -2.38
CA ARG A 99 42.15 32.41 -1.48
C ARG A 99 40.82 31.75 -1.83
N TYR A 100 40.43 31.81 -3.11
CA TYR A 100 39.17 31.22 -3.57
C TYR A 100 39.18 29.68 -3.49
N ILE A 101 40.29 29.07 -3.87
CA ILE A 101 40.50 27.63 -3.75
C ILE A 101 40.39 27.17 -2.28
N LYS A 102 40.97 27.92 -1.33
CA LYS A 102 40.85 27.64 0.09
C LYS A 102 39.41 27.71 0.59
N GLN A 103 38.64 28.71 0.12
CA GLN A 103 37.22 28.83 0.47
C GLN A 103 36.39 27.71 -0.15
N ALA A 104 36.64 27.35 -1.43
CA ALA A 104 35.95 26.21 -2.07
C ALA A 104 36.18 24.90 -1.31
N LYS A 105 37.44 24.59 -0.96
CA LYS A 105 37.79 23.39 -0.16
C LYS A 105 37.13 23.39 1.23
N SER A 106 37.02 24.54 1.89
CA SER A 106 36.33 24.65 3.16
C SER A 106 34.84 24.34 3.01
N ARG A 107 34.18 24.89 1.99
CA ARG A 107 32.75 24.63 1.69
C ARG A 107 32.51 23.18 1.29
N GLN A 108 33.43 22.59 0.51
CA GLN A 108 33.36 21.17 0.14
C GLN A 108 33.37 20.28 1.40
N LYS A 109 34.27 20.53 2.34
CA LYS A 109 34.32 19.80 3.62
C LYS A 109 33.02 19.87 4.42
N ILE A 110 32.32 21.00 4.37
CA ILE A 110 31.01 21.17 5.03
C ILE A 110 29.95 20.34 4.31
N LEU A 111 29.95 20.36 2.98
CA LEU A 111 29.01 19.57 2.16
C LEU A 111 29.22 18.06 2.37
N ASP A 112 30.47 17.59 2.40
CA ASP A 112 30.84 16.19 2.61
C ASP A 112 30.40 15.66 3.99
N LYS A 113 30.33 16.55 5.00
CA LYS A 113 29.84 16.20 6.34
C LYS A 113 28.31 16.25 6.47
N MET A 114 27.63 16.73 5.46
CA MET A 114 26.18 16.84 5.47
C MET A 114 25.53 15.45 5.42
N LYS A 115 24.62 15.16 6.36
CA LYS A 115 23.86 13.92 6.33
C LYS A 115 22.84 13.95 5.18
N ILE A 116 23.14 13.20 4.13
CA ILE A 116 22.28 13.14 2.94
C ILE A 116 21.08 12.24 3.24
N MET A 117 19.88 12.72 2.93
CA MET A 117 18.65 11.95 3.01
C MET A 117 18.63 10.90 1.89
N THR A 118 18.15 9.71 2.21
CA THR A 118 17.93 8.68 1.21
C THR A 118 16.73 9.03 0.33
N LYS A 119 16.85 8.76 -0.97
CA LYS A 119 15.74 8.98 -1.89
C LYS A 119 14.50 8.21 -1.41
N PRO A 120 13.34 8.86 -1.26
CA PRO A 120 12.12 8.17 -0.89
C PRO A 120 11.80 7.11 -1.95
N THR A 121 11.55 5.89 -1.48
CA THR A 121 11.16 4.80 -2.37
C THR A 121 9.70 5.01 -2.75
N ASP A 122 9.44 5.43 -3.96
CA ASP A 122 8.08 5.40 -4.48
C ASP A 122 7.65 3.94 -4.63
N GLN A 123 6.61 3.56 -3.90
CA GLN A 123 5.96 2.29 -4.17
C GLN A 123 5.48 2.31 -5.62
N LYS A 124 6.16 1.55 -6.47
CA LYS A 124 5.74 1.40 -7.87
C LYS A 124 4.32 0.86 -7.87
N LYS A 125 3.36 1.71 -8.20
CA LYS A 125 1.99 1.24 -8.43
C LYS A 125 2.03 0.37 -9.66
N THR A 126 1.91 -0.92 -9.47
CA THR A 126 1.74 -1.86 -10.58
C THR A 126 0.44 -1.51 -11.29
N ARG A 127 0.53 -1.05 -12.52
CA ARG A 127 -0.64 -0.81 -13.37
C ARG A 127 -0.91 -2.10 -14.12
N ILE A 128 -1.88 -2.86 -13.66
CA ILE A 128 -2.38 -4.01 -14.38
C ILE A 128 -3.38 -3.47 -15.41
N ARG A 129 -3.11 -3.70 -16.70
CA ARG A 129 -4.04 -3.41 -17.79
C ARG A 129 -4.61 -4.72 -18.28
N PHE A 130 -5.92 -4.82 -18.28
CA PHE A 130 -6.66 -5.88 -18.97
C PHE A 130 -7.19 -5.31 -20.28
N GLU A 131 -6.50 -5.58 -21.37
CA GLU A 131 -6.96 -5.21 -22.69
C GLU A 131 -7.55 -6.47 -23.35
N PRO A 132 -8.84 -6.49 -23.63
CA PRO A 132 -9.44 -7.64 -24.29
C PRO A 132 -8.91 -7.76 -25.72
N ARG A 133 -8.40 -8.93 -26.07
CA ARG A 133 -7.90 -9.24 -27.41
C ARG A 133 -9.01 -9.11 -28.48
N ILE A 134 -10.22 -9.45 -28.10
CA ILE A 134 -11.44 -9.34 -28.91
C ILE A 134 -12.51 -8.69 -28.04
N LYS A 135 -13.17 -7.66 -28.56
CA LYS A 135 -14.29 -7.04 -27.85
C LYS A 135 -15.45 -8.05 -27.78
N SER A 136 -15.95 -8.35 -26.60
CA SER A 136 -17.13 -9.18 -26.40
C SER A 136 -18.38 -8.54 -27.01
N GLY A 137 -19.35 -9.33 -27.36
CA GLY A 137 -20.71 -8.89 -27.67
C GLY A 137 -21.36 -8.16 -26.49
N ARG A 138 -22.60 -7.71 -26.65
CA ARG A 138 -23.40 -7.11 -25.56
C ARG A 138 -23.66 -8.13 -24.46
N ASP A 139 -24.11 -9.32 -24.85
CA ASP A 139 -24.41 -10.44 -23.96
C ASP A 139 -23.13 -11.28 -23.82
N VAL A 140 -22.56 -11.35 -22.65
CA VAL A 140 -21.29 -12.04 -22.39
C VAL A 140 -21.52 -13.45 -21.89
N LEU A 141 -22.48 -13.62 -20.99
CA LEU A 141 -22.87 -14.90 -20.42
C LEU A 141 -24.37 -14.89 -20.15
N ARG A 142 -25.05 -15.94 -20.58
CA ARG A 142 -26.43 -16.21 -20.23
C ARG A 142 -26.51 -17.60 -19.63
N VAL A 143 -27.06 -17.67 -18.44
CA VAL A 143 -27.25 -18.90 -17.69
C VAL A 143 -28.74 -19.11 -17.50
N GLU A 144 -29.23 -20.27 -17.91
CA GLU A 144 -30.64 -20.63 -17.81
C GLU A 144 -30.76 -21.99 -17.14
N SER A 145 -31.58 -22.04 -16.10
CA SER A 145 -31.91 -23.27 -15.34
C SER A 145 -30.68 -24.09 -14.96
N LEU A 146 -29.59 -23.38 -14.49
CA LEU A 146 -28.37 -24.05 -14.05
C LEU A 146 -28.66 -24.85 -12.79
N GLU A 147 -28.38 -26.13 -12.82
CA GLU A 147 -28.46 -27.04 -11.71
C GLU A 147 -27.14 -27.79 -11.53
N LYS A 148 -26.78 -28.02 -10.27
CA LYS A 148 -25.61 -28.85 -9.92
C LYS A 148 -25.84 -29.58 -8.60
N SER A 149 -25.57 -30.89 -8.63
CA SER A 149 -25.61 -31.75 -7.43
C SER A 149 -24.32 -32.53 -7.30
N PHE A 150 -23.95 -32.87 -6.07
CA PHE A 150 -22.88 -33.80 -5.72
C PHE A 150 -23.46 -34.89 -4.84
N GLY A 151 -23.71 -36.07 -5.40
CA GLY A 151 -24.48 -37.12 -4.75
C GLY A 151 -25.88 -36.63 -4.40
N GLU A 152 -26.29 -36.75 -3.17
CA GLU A 152 -27.60 -36.28 -2.67
C GLU A 152 -27.61 -34.77 -2.35
N PHE A 153 -26.44 -34.12 -2.30
CA PHE A 153 -26.32 -32.68 -2.02
C PHE A 153 -26.57 -31.85 -3.28
N ARG A 154 -27.68 -31.11 -3.31
CA ARG A 154 -28.00 -30.17 -4.38
C ARG A 154 -27.38 -28.81 -4.10
N LEU A 155 -26.33 -28.44 -4.85
CA LEU A 155 -25.60 -27.18 -4.72
C LEU A 155 -26.34 -26.02 -5.37
N LEU A 156 -26.77 -26.18 -6.61
CA LEU A 156 -27.48 -25.15 -7.39
C LEU A 156 -28.81 -25.69 -7.86
N LYS A 157 -29.85 -24.86 -7.83
CA LYS A 157 -31.19 -25.20 -8.32
C LYS A 157 -31.77 -24.06 -9.14
N GLU A 158 -32.03 -24.32 -10.42
CA GLU A 158 -32.74 -23.43 -11.37
C GLU A 158 -32.16 -21.98 -11.37
N ILE A 159 -30.84 -21.83 -11.32
CA ILE A 159 -30.18 -20.53 -11.30
C ILE A 159 -30.27 -19.90 -12.69
N ASN A 160 -30.79 -18.69 -12.77
CA ASN A 160 -30.91 -17.91 -14.02
C ASN A 160 -30.28 -16.53 -13.82
N PHE A 161 -29.34 -16.16 -14.70
CA PHE A 161 -28.78 -14.80 -14.72
C PHE A 161 -28.10 -14.50 -16.04
N ASN A 162 -27.93 -13.22 -16.32
CA ASN A 162 -27.21 -12.73 -17.49
C ASN A 162 -26.08 -11.82 -17.03
N ILE A 163 -24.94 -11.83 -17.76
CA ILE A 163 -23.85 -10.89 -17.58
C ILE A 163 -23.64 -10.15 -18.89
N TYR A 164 -23.70 -8.83 -18.83
CA TYR A 164 -23.51 -7.96 -19.97
C TYR A 164 -22.12 -7.35 -20.03
N ARG A 165 -21.71 -6.89 -21.19
CA ARG A 165 -20.42 -6.23 -21.38
C ARG A 165 -20.29 -5.01 -20.49
N GLY A 166 -19.20 -4.97 -19.71
CA GLY A 166 -18.88 -3.87 -18.78
C GLY A 166 -19.36 -4.08 -17.35
N GLU A 167 -20.19 -5.09 -17.11
CA GLU A 167 -20.58 -5.45 -15.75
C GLU A 167 -19.43 -6.11 -15.00
N LYS A 168 -19.45 -5.91 -13.69
CA LYS A 168 -18.54 -6.55 -12.72
C LYS A 168 -19.40 -7.24 -11.69
N VAL A 169 -19.39 -8.55 -11.73
CA VAL A 169 -20.23 -9.39 -10.87
C VAL A 169 -19.39 -10.03 -9.78
N GLY A 170 -19.81 -9.88 -8.51
CA GLY A 170 -19.26 -10.61 -7.38
C GLY A 170 -20.09 -11.85 -7.08
N LEU A 171 -19.43 -12.99 -6.91
CA LEU A 171 -20.05 -14.21 -6.43
C LEU A 171 -19.72 -14.39 -4.94
N ILE A 172 -20.74 -14.52 -4.10
CA ILE A 172 -20.60 -14.63 -2.65
C ILE A 172 -21.38 -15.86 -2.19
N GLY A 173 -20.80 -16.62 -1.27
CA GLY A 173 -21.43 -17.80 -0.68
C GLY A 173 -20.67 -18.27 0.57
N ALA A 174 -21.27 -19.15 1.34
CA ALA A 174 -20.59 -19.79 2.47
C ALA A 174 -19.49 -20.74 1.98
N ASN A 175 -18.50 -21.03 2.85
CA ASN A 175 -17.45 -21.99 2.53
C ASN A 175 -18.01 -23.40 2.39
N GLY A 176 -17.59 -24.11 1.36
CA GLY A 176 -18.00 -25.50 1.13
C GLY A 176 -19.34 -25.68 0.39
N ILE A 177 -19.89 -24.60 -0.13
CA ILE A 177 -21.06 -24.63 -1.04
C ILE A 177 -20.60 -24.64 -2.47
#